data_f4c640b318b5ab8b3d86b2a8cfd1843a
#
_entry.id   f4c640b318b5ab8b3d86b2a8cfd1843a
#
_cell.length_a   1.000
_cell.length_b   1.000
_cell.length_c   1.000
_cell.angle_alpha   90.00
_cell.angle_beta   90.00
_cell.angle_gamma   90.00
#
_symmetry.space_group_name_H-M   'P 1'
#
loop_
_entity.id
_entity.type
_entity.pdbx_description
1 polymer ?
#
loop_
_entity_poly.entity_id
_entity_poly.type
_entity_poly.pdbx_seq_one_letter_code
_entity_poly.pdbx_strand_id
1 'polypeptide(L)'
;MRDHLRDGETPAAPWLREAERGANAAGGKGVLFNTITVSDGISMGSPGMRYSLVSREVIADSIETVVGGEGFDGFVAIGGCDKNIPGCAIAIARLDRPAVF
;
A
#
# COMPACT_ATOMS: atom_id res chain seq x y z
N MET A 1 -11.37 11.53 -14.47
CA MET A 1 -10.19 10.92 -13.86
C MET A 1 -9.93 9.49 -14.33
N ARG A 2 -10.96 8.70 -14.58
CA ARG A 2 -10.82 7.31 -15.01
C ARG A 2 -10.61 7.12 -16.50
N ASP A 3 -10.91 8.14 -17.30
CA ASP A 3 -10.97 8.02 -18.75
C ASP A 3 -9.64 7.67 -19.41
N HIS A 4 -8.53 7.97 -18.74
CA HIS A 4 -7.20 7.69 -19.22
C HIS A 4 -6.59 6.42 -18.62
N LEU A 5 -7.35 5.71 -17.77
CA LEU A 5 -6.92 4.46 -17.16
C LEU A 5 -7.51 3.28 -17.93
N ARG A 6 -6.77 2.18 -17.99
CA ARG A 6 -7.31 0.94 -18.52
C ARG A 6 -8.30 0.34 -17.53
N ASP A 7 -9.16 -0.52 -18.04
CA ASP A 7 -10.12 -1.23 -17.19
C ASP A 7 -9.38 -2.00 -16.10
N GLY A 8 -9.85 -1.83 -14.86
CA GLY A 8 -9.25 -2.50 -13.71
C GLY A 8 -8.04 -1.81 -13.12
N GLU A 9 -7.52 -0.74 -13.74
CA GLU A 9 -6.42 0.02 -13.18
C GLU A 9 -6.91 1.03 -12.13
N THR A 10 -6.06 1.30 -11.15
CA THR A 10 -6.28 2.35 -10.15
C THR A 10 -5.40 3.55 -10.46
N PRO A 11 -5.67 4.72 -9.86
CA PRO A 11 -4.78 5.88 -10.01
C PRO A 11 -3.32 5.62 -9.60
N ALA A 12 -3.09 4.66 -8.70
CA ALA A 12 -1.75 4.29 -8.26
C ALA A 12 -1.05 3.30 -9.20
N ALA A 13 -1.76 2.68 -10.14
CA ALA A 13 -1.21 1.63 -10.98
C ALA A 13 0.03 2.04 -11.79
N PRO A 14 0.11 3.24 -12.38
CA PRO A 14 1.32 3.66 -13.08
C PRO A 14 2.54 3.71 -12.18
N TRP A 15 2.38 4.16 -10.96
CA TRP A 15 3.48 4.29 -9.99
C TRP A 15 3.92 2.93 -9.46
N LEU A 16 2.99 2.02 -9.28
CA LEU A 16 3.30 0.64 -8.92
C LEU A 16 4.14 -0.03 -10.01
N ARG A 17 3.80 0.20 -11.27
CA ARG A 17 4.56 -0.35 -12.39
C ARG A 17 5.96 0.25 -12.46
N GLU A 18 6.11 1.53 -12.19
CA GLU A 18 7.44 2.16 -12.15
C GLU A 18 8.30 1.60 -11.01
N ALA A 19 7.70 1.36 -9.84
CA ALA A 19 8.41 0.73 -8.74
C ALA A 19 8.88 -0.68 -9.10
N GLU A 20 8.04 -1.46 -9.75
CA GLU A 20 8.40 -2.80 -10.23
C GLU A 20 9.55 -2.73 -11.23
N ARG A 21 9.48 -1.81 -12.19
CA ARG A 21 10.55 -1.60 -13.16
C ARG A 21 11.86 -1.24 -12.49
N GLY A 22 11.81 -0.35 -11.50
CA GLY A 22 13.00 0.04 -10.76
C GLY A 22 13.64 -1.12 -10.01
N ALA A 23 12.85 -1.94 -9.37
CA ALA A 23 13.34 -3.12 -8.67
C ALA A 23 13.98 -4.11 -9.64
N ASN A 24 13.35 -4.36 -10.78
CA ASN A 24 13.87 -5.27 -11.79
C ASN A 24 15.15 -4.72 -12.40
N ALA A 25 15.22 -3.42 -12.67
CA ALA A 25 16.40 -2.77 -13.24
C ALA A 25 17.60 -2.85 -12.30
N ALA A 26 17.36 -2.85 -10.99
CA ALA A 26 18.41 -2.95 -9.99
C ALA A 26 18.85 -4.39 -9.70
N GLY A 27 18.35 -5.36 -10.47
CA GLY A 27 18.72 -6.77 -10.32
C GLY A 27 17.82 -7.56 -9.38
N GLY A 28 16.77 -6.95 -8.86
CA GLY A 28 15.79 -7.62 -8.02
C GLY A 28 14.62 -8.20 -8.82
N LYS A 29 13.64 -8.68 -8.10
CA LYS A 29 12.38 -9.13 -8.68
C LYS A 29 11.24 -8.37 -8.02
N GLY A 30 10.54 -7.55 -8.79
CA GLY A 30 9.38 -6.81 -8.29
C GLY A 30 8.14 -7.70 -8.26
N VAL A 31 7.47 -7.74 -7.13
CA VAL A 31 6.19 -8.42 -6.95
C VAL A 31 5.20 -7.40 -6.41
N LEU A 32 4.08 -7.24 -7.08
CA LEU A 32 3.06 -6.27 -6.68
C LEU A 32 1.99 -6.94 -5.83
N PHE A 33 1.58 -6.26 -4.77
CA PHE A 33 0.38 -6.63 -4.04
C PHE A 33 -0.30 -5.38 -3.51
N ASN A 34 -1.55 -5.52 -3.15
CA ASN A 34 -2.35 -4.41 -2.64
C ASN A 34 -2.85 -4.72 -1.24
N THR A 35 -3.06 -3.67 -0.47
CA THR A 35 -3.77 -3.75 0.79
C THR A 35 -5.00 -2.84 0.74
N ILE A 36 -5.82 -2.92 1.75
CA ILE A 36 -7.06 -2.15 1.80
C ILE A 36 -6.80 -0.68 2.09
N THR A 37 -7.79 0.13 1.80
CA THR A 37 -7.84 1.53 2.22
C THR A 37 -9.28 1.91 2.51
N VAL A 38 -9.51 2.54 3.65
CA VAL A 38 -10.76 3.25 3.93
C VAL A 38 -10.50 4.73 3.71
N SER A 39 -11.16 5.30 2.73
CA SER A 39 -10.97 6.72 2.42
C SER A 39 -11.81 7.59 3.34
N ASP A 40 -11.15 8.42 4.12
CA ASP A 40 -11.82 9.38 4.98
C ASP A 40 -12.69 10.35 4.15
N GLY A 41 -12.20 10.72 2.97
CA GLY A 41 -12.97 11.61 2.08
C GLY A 41 -14.27 11.01 1.57
N ILE A 42 -14.31 9.69 1.40
CA ILE A 42 -15.54 8.99 0.99
C ILE A 42 -16.43 8.72 2.19
N SER A 43 -15.84 8.34 3.31
CA SER A 43 -16.57 7.89 4.51
C SER A 43 -17.06 9.03 5.39
N MET A 44 -16.52 10.23 5.21
CA MET A 44 -16.82 11.38 6.07
C MET A 44 -18.33 11.66 6.11
N GLY A 45 -18.84 11.83 7.32
CA GLY A 45 -20.26 12.09 7.53
C GLY A 45 -21.15 10.85 7.45
N SER A 46 -20.57 9.67 7.28
CA SER A 46 -21.32 8.40 7.23
C SER A 46 -20.90 7.48 8.38
N PRO A 47 -21.71 6.43 8.68
CA PRO A 47 -21.32 5.43 9.67
C PRO A 47 -20.01 4.70 9.32
N GLY A 48 -19.63 4.70 8.05
CA GLY A 48 -18.38 4.09 7.58
C GLY A 48 -17.13 4.74 8.16
N MET A 49 -17.22 5.98 8.61
CA MET A 49 -16.09 6.67 9.22
C MET A 49 -15.56 5.97 10.48
N ARG A 50 -16.38 5.14 11.11
CA ARG A 50 -15.97 4.35 12.27
C ARG A 50 -14.87 3.36 11.96
N TYR A 51 -14.74 2.98 10.69
CA TYR A 51 -13.74 2.02 10.24
C TYR A 51 -12.42 2.69 9.85
N SER A 52 -12.38 4.01 9.78
CA SER A 52 -11.19 4.74 9.34
C SER A 52 -9.99 4.46 10.24
N LEU A 53 -10.12 4.70 11.52
CA LEU A 53 -8.99 4.55 12.45
C LEU A 53 -8.52 3.10 12.53
N VAL A 54 -9.43 2.15 12.59
CA VAL A 54 -9.08 0.73 12.70
C VAL A 54 -8.42 0.22 11.41
N SER A 55 -8.69 0.85 10.27
CA SER A 55 -8.07 0.45 9.02
C SER A 55 -6.54 0.59 9.05
N ARG A 56 -6.03 1.53 9.81
CA ARG A 56 -4.58 1.70 10.00
C ARG A 56 -3.92 0.42 10.47
N GLU A 57 -4.47 -0.22 11.48
CA GLU A 57 -3.92 -1.46 12.04
C GLU A 57 -4.07 -2.62 11.06
N VAL A 58 -5.21 -2.72 10.39
CA VAL A 58 -5.45 -3.77 9.40
C VAL A 58 -4.47 -3.65 8.23
N ILE A 59 -4.23 -2.43 7.77
CA ILE A 59 -3.25 -2.16 6.70
C ILE A 59 -1.86 -2.60 7.14
N ALA A 60 -1.42 -2.17 8.32
CA ALA A 60 -0.12 -2.54 8.86
C ALA A 60 0.02 -4.06 8.98
N ASP A 61 -1.00 -4.72 9.52
CA ASP A 61 -1.00 -6.16 9.70
C ASP A 61 -0.97 -6.90 8.36
N SER A 62 -1.70 -6.39 7.36
CA SER A 62 -1.72 -7.02 6.04
C SER A 62 -0.37 -6.94 5.35
N ILE A 63 0.29 -5.80 5.41
CA ILE A 63 1.64 -5.62 4.84
C ILE A 63 2.63 -6.53 5.54
N GLU A 64 2.61 -6.55 6.87
CA GLU A 64 3.49 -7.40 7.66
C GLU A 64 3.27 -8.88 7.34
N THR A 65 2.02 -9.28 7.20
CA THR A 65 1.67 -10.67 6.87
C THR A 65 2.21 -11.08 5.50
N VAL A 66 2.05 -10.23 4.49
CA VAL A 66 2.51 -10.55 3.14
C VAL A 66 4.03 -10.53 3.06
N VAL A 67 4.65 -9.46 3.51
CA VAL A 67 6.11 -9.32 3.42
C VAL A 67 6.81 -10.39 4.26
N GLY A 68 6.31 -10.66 5.46
CA GLY A 68 6.87 -11.70 6.31
C GLY A 68 6.57 -13.10 5.80
N GLY A 69 5.34 -13.35 5.41
CA GLY A 69 4.90 -14.67 4.95
C GLY A 69 5.53 -15.09 3.63
N GLU A 70 5.67 -14.16 2.69
CA GLU A 70 6.30 -14.44 1.40
C GLU A 70 7.82 -14.33 1.44
N GLY A 71 8.37 -13.82 2.53
CA GLY A 71 9.82 -13.72 2.69
C GLY A 71 10.48 -12.66 1.82
N PHE A 72 9.81 -11.55 1.56
CA PHE A 72 10.37 -10.47 0.76
C PHE A 72 11.54 -9.80 1.49
N ASP A 73 12.59 -9.48 0.75
CA ASP A 73 13.80 -8.88 1.32
C ASP A 73 13.63 -7.40 1.65
N GLY A 74 12.76 -6.72 0.94
CA GLY A 74 12.46 -5.31 1.13
C GLY A 74 11.19 -4.95 0.39
N PHE A 75 10.71 -3.72 0.54
CA PHE A 75 9.50 -3.31 -0.14
C PHE A 75 9.40 -1.81 -0.34
N VAL A 76 8.58 -1.42 -1.32
CA VAL A 76 8.20 -0.04 -1.58
C VAL A 76 6.71 0.09 -1.26
N ALA A 77 6.39 0.98 -0.34
CA ALA A 77 5.01 1.24 0.04
C ALA A 77 4.52 2.52 -0.63
N ILE A 78 3.37 2.44 -1.26
CA ILE A 78 2.72 3.60 -1.87
C ILE A 78 1.39 3.80 -1.17
N GLY A 79 1.27 4.89 -0.45
CA GLY A 79 0.06 5.25 0.27
C GLY A 79 -0.44 6.62 -0.16
N GLY A 80 -1.72 6.85 -0.03
CA GLY A 80 -2.30 8.10 -0.49
C GLY A 80 -3.55 8.54 0.26
N CYS A 81 -3.78 8.00 1.44
CA CYS A 81 -4.94 8.38 2.23
C CYS A 81 -4.61 8.46 3.71
N ASP A 82 -5.52 9.03 4.49
CA ASP A 82 -5.26 9.47 5.86
C ASP A 82 -4.77 8.35 6.79
N LYS A 83 -5.30 7.16 6.64
CA LYS A 83 -4.93 6.04 7.53
C LYS A 83 -3.99 5.04 6.89
N ASN A 84 -3.91 4.98 5.55
CA ASN A 84 -2.97 4.06 4.96
C ASN A 84 -1.52 4.56 4.96
N ILE A 85 -1.33 5.87 5.04
CA ILE A 85 0.01 6.44 5.23
C ILE A 85 0.61 5.98 6.56
N PRO A 86 -0.02 6.23 7.72
CA PRO A 86 0.51 5.73 8.98
C PRO A 86 0.50 4.20 9.08
N GLY A 87 -0.46 3.53 8.42
CA GLY A 87 -0.47 2.07 8.35
C GLY A 87 0.79 1.51 7.70
N CYS A 88 1.19 2.09 6.59
CA CYS A 88 2.44 1.73 5.92
C CYS A 88 3.66 2.01 6.80
N ALA A 89 3.67 3.16 7.48
CA ALA A 89 4.77 3.53 8.37
C ALA A 89 4.92 2.54 9.53
N ILE A 90 3.81 2.11 10.10
CA ILE A 90 3.80 1.10 11.16
C ILE A 90 4.39 -0.22 10.66
N ALA A 91 3.97 -0.66 9.48
CA ALA A 91 4.49 -1.90 8.89
C ALA A 91 5.99 -1.82 8.64
N ILE A 92 6.47 -0.69 8.11
CA ILE A 92 7.90 -0.45 7.89
C ILE A 92 8.67 -0.59 9.20
N ALA A 93 8.17 0.04 10.27
CA ALA A 93 8.82 -0.02 11.56
C ALA A 93 8.84 -1.42 12.15
N ARG A 94 7.75 -2.19 11.98
CA ARG A 94 7.65 -3.55 12.53
C ARG A 94 8.51 -4.56 11.80
N LEU A 95 8.60 -4.43 10.48
CA LEU A 95 9.29 -5.43 9.66
C LEU A 95 10.81 -5.34 9.73
N ASP A 96 11.34 -4.17 10.01
CA ASP A 96 12.79 -3.95 10.08
C ASP A 96 13.52 -4.49 8.85
N ARG A 97 12.99 -4.20 7.69
CA ARG A 97 13.55 -4.57 6.39
C ARG A 97 13.74 -3.31 5.55
N PRO A 98 14.66 -3.32 4.58
CA PRO A 98 14.81 -2.16 3.70
C PRO A 98 13.48 -1.79 3.08
N ALA A 99 13.08 -0.54 3.24
CA ALA A 99 11.80 -0.07 2.74
C ALA A 99 11.88 1.39 2.34
N VAL A 100 11.09 1.74 1.32
CA VAL A 100 10.90 3.11 0.86
C VAL A 100 9.40 3.40 0.89
N PHE A 101 9.07 4.60 1.34
CA PHE A 101 7.70 5.07 1.37
C PHE A 101 7.52 6.30 0.48
#